data_c5bff3eeb407c639eb98df5e58bc5663
#
_entry.id   c5bff3eeb407c639eb98df5e58bc5663
#
_cell.length_a   1.000
_cell.length_b   1.000
_cell.length_c   1.000
_cell.angle_alpha   90.00
_cell.angle_beta   90.00
_cell.angle_gamma   90.00
#
_symmetry.space_group_name_H-M   'P 1'
#
loop_
_entity.id
_entity.type
_entity.pdbx_description
1 polymer ?
#
loop_
_entity_poly.entity_id
_entity_poly.type
_entity_poly.pdbx_seq_one_letter_code
_entity_poly.pdbx_strand_id
1 'polypeptide(L)'
;MQSLKSILLLFFASLFFISCEKVIEVDVRDADKKLVIEGVLTDQQGDCLVKVSRTKALSSTNEAEAVSGALVQIKDGDGTLVQLTETSAGTYRSDLVGQPGASYELMVKVEGQVYSAVSQMPASIPIDSVYVSVMDMMGEQQYVTHIVFTDPMEPGNAYRFVQYENATKNDQFMVLKDNLSNGRKNSVSFLKGSCLSRSSSSSFRSSPQ
;
A
#
# COMPACT_ATOMS: atom_id res chain seq x y z
N MET A 1 34.26 -1.80 61.24
CA MET A 1 33.66 -0.51 60.76
C MET A 1 33.61 -0.35 59.23
N GLN A 2 34.53 -0.93 58.45
CA GLN A 2 34.50 -0.86 56.99
C GLN A 2 33.39 -1.66 56.42
N SER A 3 33.03 -2.85 56.88
CA SER A 3 31.94 -3.69 56.33
C SER A 3 30.57 -3.06 56.50
N LEU A 4 30.32 -2.35 57.59
CA LEU A 4 29.05 -1.66 57.84
C LEU A 4 28.80 -0.50 56.83
N LYS A 5 29.88 0.21 56.49
CA LYS A 5 29.81 1.28 55.47
C LYS A 5 29.53 0.73 54.07
N SER A 6 30.09 -0.42 53.71
CA SER A 6 29.84 -1.06 52.41
C SER A 6 28.41 -1.58 52.30
N ILE A 7 27.84 -2.14 53.37
CA ILE A 7 26.45 -2.59 53.43
C ILE A 7 25.47 -1.41 53.28
N LEU A 8 25.77 -0.30 53.98
CA LEU A 8 24.95 0.91 53.89
C LEU A 8 24.97 1.54 52.46
N LEU A 9 26.11 1.48 51.79
CA LEU A 9 26.28 2.00 50.43
C LEU A 9 25.53 1.15 49.40
N LEU A 10 25.53 -0.18 49.56
CA LEU A 10 24.75 -1.11 48.75
C LEU A 10 23.24 -0.93 48.94
N PHE A 11 22.80 -0.69 50.18
CA PHE A 11 21.40 -0.43 50.48
C PHE A 11 20.92 0.90 49.86
N PHE A 12 21.76 1.92 49.89
CA PHE A 12 21.44 3.21 49.27
C PHE A 12 21.42 3.13 47.73
N ALA A 13 22.27 2.32 47.12
CA ALA A 13 22.29 2.08 45.68
C ALA A 13 21.04 1.33 45.17
N SER A 14 20.44 0.45 46.00
CA SER A 14 19.23 -0.29 45.60
C SER A 14 17.96 0.57 45.60
N LEU A 15 17.95 1.73 46.25
CA LEU A 15 16.81 2.66 46.25
C LEU A 15 16.64 3.45 44.95
N PHE A 16 17.66 3.49 44.08
CA PHE A 16 17.57 4.18 42.78
C PHE A 16 16.89 3.36 41.67
N PHE A 17 16.57 2.09 41.92
CA PHE A 17 15.89 1.24 40.91
C PHE A 17 14.37 1.25 41.01
N ILE A 18 13.76 2.10 41.83
CA ILE A 18 12.32 2.29 41.85
C ILE A 18 11.96 3.27 40.70
N SER A 19 12.01 2.77 39.48
CA SER A 19 11.46 3.47 38.31
C SER A 19 9.94 3.31 38.35
N CYS A 20 9.21 4.36 38.65
CA CYS A 20 7.76 4.40 38.44
C CYS A 20 7.49 4.50 36.95
N GLU A 21 7.06 3.42 36.33
CA GLU A 21 6.39 3.51 35.05
C GLU A 21 5.01 4.15 35.25
N LYS A 22 4.87 5.37 34.75
CA LYS A 22 3.55 6.00 34.64
C LYS A 22 2.84 5.46 33.42
N VAL A 23 1.94 4.52 33.61
CA VAL A 23 1.01 4.12 32.56
C VAL A 23 0.14 5.33 32.26
N ILE A 24 0.33 5.91 31.09
CA ILE A 24 -0.56 6.97 30.58
C ILE A 24 -1.77 6.25 29.96
N GLU A 25 -2.86 6.20 30.70
CA GLU A 25 -4.15 5.83 30.12
C GLU A 25 -4.57 6.98 29.21
N VAL A 26 -4.36 6.82 27.92
CA VAL A 26 -4.92 7.73 26.93
C VAL A 26 -6.39 7.35 26.77
N ASP A 27 -7.29 8.22 27.23
CA ASP A 27 -8.71 8.11 26.98
C ASP A 27 -8.95 8.36 25.49
N VAL A 28 -8.89 7.28 24.72
CA VAL A 28 -9.13 7.31 23.26
C VAL A 28 -10.64 7.35 23.09
N ARG A 29 -11.19 8.56 22.91
CA ARG A 29 -12.60 8.71 22.54
C ARG A 29 -12.81 7.98 21.21
N ASP A 30 -13.70 7.01 21.21
CA ASP A 30 -14.14 6.34 19.99
C ASP A 30 -14.77 7.40 19.07
N ALA A 31 -14.07 7.70 17.98
CA ALA A 31 -14.64 8.55 16.93
C ALA A 31 -15.76 7.81 16.20
N ASP A 32 -16.75 8.56 15.71
CA ASP A 32 -17.79 7.98 14.87
C ASP A 32 -17.20 7.18 13.73
N LYS A 33 -17.70 5.97 13.53
CA LYS A 33 -17.27 5.10 12.45
C LYS A 33 -17.56 5.74 11.10
N LYS A 34 -16.52 5.99 10.32
CA LYS A 34 -16.65 6.58 8.99
C LYS A 34 -16.64 5.50 7.92
N LEU A 35 -17.41 5.73 6.86
CA LEU A 35 -17.41 4.87 5.69
C LEU A 35 -16.04 4.99 4.96
N VAL A 36 -15.49 3.85 4.57
CA VAL A 36 -14.26 3.73 3.79
C VAL A 36 -14.58 2.97 2.52
N ILE A 37 -14.24 3.57 1.39
CA ILE A 37 -14.39 2.96 0.07
C ILE A 37 -13.00 2.87 -0.54
N GLU A 38 -12.56 1.65 -0.85
CA GLU A 38 -11.28 1.36 -1.47
C GLU A 38 -11.52 0.64 -2.79
N GLY A 39 -11.12 1.26 -3.91
CA GLY A 39 -11.23 0.66 -5.23
C GLY A 39 -9.85 0.42 -5.85
N VAL A 40 -9.69 -0.74 -6.47
CA VAL A 40 -8.53 -1.10 -7.28
C VAL A 40 -9.02 -1.58 -8.63
N LEU A 41 -8.47 -0.99 -9.68
CA LEU A 41 -8.64 -1.43 -11.05
C LEU A 41 -7.26 -1.57 -11.68
N THR A 42 -6.98 -2.72 -12.27
CA THR A 42 -5.71 -2.99 -12.95
C THR A 42 -5.93 -3.29 -14.43
N ASP A 43 -4.86 -3.40 -15.18
CA ASP A 43 -4.82 -3.88 -16.56
C ASP A 43 -4.81 -5.43 -16.65
N GLN A 44 -5.09 -6.11 -15.53
CA GLN A 44 -5.16 -7.57 -15.45
C GLN A 44 -6.60 -8.03 -15.25
N GLN A 45 -6.97 -9.11 -15.90
CA GLN A 45 -8.29 -9.69 -15.76
C GLN A 45 -8.52 -10.21 -14.33
N GLY A 46 -9.71 -9.93 -13.75
CA GLY A 46 -10.09 -10.38 -12.43
C GLY A 46 -9.62 -9.52 -11.26
N ASP A 47 -8.85 -8.46 -11.54
CA ASP A 47 -8.28 -7.58 -10.52
C ASP A 47 -9.11 -6.30 -10.28
N CYS A 48 -10.33 -6.21 -10.82
CA CYS A 48 -11.25 -5.13 -10.48
C CYS A 48 -11.94 -5.43 -9.14
N LEU A 49 -11.59 -4.67 -8.11
CA LEU A 49 -12.02 -4.90 -6.73
C LEU A 49 -12.41 -3.59 -6.06
N VAL A 50 -13.58 -3.56 -5.42
CA VAL A 50 -13.99 -2.46 -4.53
C VAL A 50 -14.35 -3.05 -3.16
N LYS A 51 -13.82 -2.45 -2.10
CA LYS A 51 -14.16 -2.77 -0.71
C LYS A 51 -14.89 -1.61 -0.08
N VAL A 52 -16.00 -1.92 0.60
CA VAL A 52 -16.78 -0.95 1.37
C VAL A 52 -16.81 -1.41 2.83
N SER A 53 -16.30 -0.57 3.71
CA SER A 53 -16.16 -0.89 5.13
C SER A 53 -16.34 0.37 5.99
N ARG A 54 -16.38 0.18 7.31
CA ARG A 54 -16.33 1.29 8.29
C ARG A 54 -15.00 1.29 9.02
N THR A 55 -14.52 2.47 9.40
CA THR A 55 -13.33 2.58 10.25
C THR A 55 -13.55 1.83 11.56
N LYS A 56 -12.51 1.21 12.07
CA LYS A 56 -12.51 0.62 13.40
C LYS A 56 -12.05 1.62 14.46
N ALA A 57 -12.50 1.43 15.69
CA ALA A 57 -11.96 2.15 16.83
C ALA A 57 -10.47 1.80 17.03
N LEU A 58 -9.68 2.75 17.51
CA LEU A 58 -8.24 2.54 17.74
C LEU A 58 -7.98 1.45 18.80
N SER A 59 -8.89 1.28 19.75
CA SER A 59 -8.87 0.25 20.79
C SER A 59 -9.27 -1.15 20.30
N SER A 60 -9.84 -1.26 19.08
CA SER A 60 -10.36 -2.53 18.55
C SER A 60 -9.26 -3.34 17.85
N THR A 61 -9.08 -4.59 18.26
CA THR A 61 -8.21 -5.57 17.58
C THR A 61 -8.91 -6.23 16.39
N ASN A 62 -10.23 -6.07 16.27
CA ASN A 62 -11.03 -6.68 15.19
C ASN A 62 -10.74 -6.02 13.84
N GLU A 63 -11.07 -6.74 12.77
CA GLU A 63 -11.03 -6.21 11.40
C GLU A 63 -12.07 -5.09 11.20
N ALA A 64 -11.88 -4.28 10.14
CA ALA A 64 -12.85 -3.26 9.76
C ALA A 64 -14.20 -3.90 9.44
N GLU A 65 -15.30 -3.28 9.90
CA GLU A 65 -16.65 -3.77 9.67
C GLU A 65 -17.02 -3.62 8.19
N ALA A 66 -17.32 -4.73 7.53
CA ALA A 66 -17.73 -4.76 6.13
C ALA A 66 -19.15 -4.19 5.96
N VAL A 67 -19.38 -3.42 4.89
CA VAL A 67 -20.69 -2.85 4.55
C VAL A 67 -21.22 -3.51 3.28
N SER A 68 -22.23 -4.36 3.44
CA SER A 68 -22.87 -5.09 2.35
C SER A 68 -24.05 -4.30 1.73
N GLY A 69 -24.48 -4.75 0.53
CA GLY A 69 -25.67 -4.21 -0.14
C GLY A 69 -25.48 -2.86 -0.80
N ALA A 70 -24.24 -2.41 -1.02
CA ALA A 70 -23.98 -1.21 -1.81
C ALA A 70 -24.18 -1.48 -3.32
N LEU A 71 -24.69 -0.50 -4.04
CA LEU A 71 -24.63 -0.48 -5.51
C LEU A 71 -23.29 0.13 -5.92
N VAL A 72 -22.42 -0.69 -6.48
CA VAL A 72 -21.08 -0.29 -6.90
C VAL A 72 -20.97 -0.33 -8.41
N GLN A 73 -20.57 0.78 -9.01
CA GLN A 73 -20.46 0.93 -10.46
C GLN A 73 -19.16 1.66 -10.81
N ILE A 74 -18.56 1.26 -11.93
CA ILE A 74 -17.42 1.96 -12.53
C ILE A 74 -17.83 2.39 -13.93
N LYS A 75 -17.64 3.68 -14.21
CA LYS A 75 -17.79 4.24 -15.55
C LYS A 75 -16.41 4.42 -16.16
N ASP A 76 -16.21 3.89 -17.35
CA ASP A 76 -14.97 4.04 -18.09
C ASP A 76 -14.91 5.38 -18.86
N GLY A 77 -13.76 5.65 -19.49
CA GLY A 77 -13.54 6.87 -20.27
C GLY A 77 -14.47 7.03 -21.47
N ASP A 78 -15.01 5.94 -22.01
CA ASP A 78 -15.95 5.91 -23.12
C ASP A 78 -17.42 6.09 -22.66
N GLY A 79 -17.64 6.16 -21.36
CA GLY A 79 -18.95 6.33 -20.75
C GLY A 79 -19.70 5.03 -20.46
N THR A 80 -19.08 3.87 -20.70
CA THR A 80 -19.66 2.56 -20.40
C THR A 80 -19.73 2.36 -18.90
N LEU A 81 -20.89 1.95 -18.40
CA LEU A 81 -21.12 1.72 -16.99
C LEU A 81 -21.10 0.23 -16.69
N VAL A 82 -20.14 -0.18 -15.85
CA VAL A 82 -19.98 -1.57 -15.39
C VAL A 82 -20.40 -1.67 -13.93
N GLN A 83 -21.39 -2.52 -13.64
CA GLN A 83 -21.80 -2.81 -12.27
C GLN A 83 -20.96 -3.94 -11.70
N LEU A 84 -20.47 -3.76 -10.46
CA LEU A 84 -19.74 -4.78 -9.72
C LEU A 84 -20.70 -5.66 -8.92
N THR A 85 -20.37 -6.93 -8.79
CA THR A 85 -21.14 -7.91 -8.01
C THR A 85 -20.49 -8.10 -6.63
N GLU A 86 -21.30 -8.11 -5.58
CA GLU A 86 -20.82 -8.46 -4.24
C GLU A 86 -20.47 -9.95 -4.17
N THR A 87 -19.21 -10.26 -3.93
CA THR A 87 -18.69 -11.64 -3.86
C THR A 87 -18.52 -12.13 -2.42
N SER A 88 -18.34 -11.21 -1.50
CA SER A 88 -18.35 -11.44 -0.05
C SER A 88 -18.71 -10.12 0.63
N ALA A 89 -19.08 -10.17 1.91
CA ALA A 89 -19.53 -8.99 2.65
C ALA A 89 -18.61 -7.78 2.41
N GLY A 90 -19.18 -6.71 1.85
CA GLY A 90 -18.46 -5.46 1.54
C GLY A 90 -17.39 -5.55 0.45
N THR A 91 -17.33 -6.65 -0.28
CA THR A 91 -16.33 -6.87 -1.35
C THR A 91 -17.03 -7.07 -2.69
N TYR A 92 -16.77 -6.18 -3.63
CA TYR A 92 -17.40 -6.11 -4.94
C TYR A 92 -16.37 -6.34 -6.03
N ARG A 93 -16.70 -7.14 -7.05
CA ARG A 93 -15.80 -7.49 -8.16
C ARG A 93 -16.48 -7.40 -9.51
N SER A 94 -15.68 -7.21 -10.55
CA SER A 94 -16.08 -7.38 -11.95
C SER A 94 -14.89 -7.84 -12.79
N ASP A 95 -15.19 -8.26 -14.01
CA ASP A 95 -14.17 -8.64 -15.00
C ASP A 95 -13.66 -7.43 -15.83
N LEU A 96 -13.97 -6.21 -15.39
CA LEU A 96 -13.48 -5.00 -16.05
C LEU A 96 -11.96 -4.98 -16.02
N VAL A 97 -11.37 -4.84 -17.18
CA VAL A 97 -9.92 -4.68 -17.37
C VAL A 97 -9.64 -3.22 -17.68
N GLY A 98 -8.80 -2.60 -16.88
CA GLY A 98 -8.41 -1.21 -17.07
C GLY A 98 -7.49 -1.03 -18.27
N GLN A 99 -7.60 0.12 -18.92
CA GLN A 99 -6.74 0.52 -20.03
C GLN A 99 -5.76 1.60 -19.57
N PRO A 100 -4.45 1.39 -19.69
CA PRO A 100 -3.45 2.40 -19.36
C PRO A 100 -3.73 3.73 -20.09
N GLY A 101 -3.70 4.83 -19.36
CA GLY A 101 -4.00 6.18 -19.84
C GLY A 101 -5.47 6.58 -19.74
N ALA A 102 -6.39 5.64 -19.53
CA ALA A 102 -7.82 5.94 -19.42
C ALA A 102 -8.23 6.44 -18.02
N SER A 103 -9.31 7.22 -17.96
CA SER A 103 -9.91 7.71 -16.72
C SER A 103 -11.13 6.87 -16.36
N TYR A 104 -11.34 6.66 -15.08
CA TYR A 104 -12.44 5.89 -14.51
C TYR A 104 -13.12 6.67 -13.41
N GLU A 105 -14.45 6.58 -13.34
CA GLU A 105 -15.25 7.12 -12.28
C GLU A 105 -15.89 5.98 -11.48
N LEU A 106 -15.50 5.82 -10.22
CA LEU A 106 -16.14 4.92 -9.29
C LEU A 106 -17.35 5.62 -8.66
N MET A 107 -18.50 4.97 -8.68
CA MET A 107 -19.72 5.39 -8.03
C MET A 107 -20.19 4.30 -7.05
N VAL A 108 -20.44 4.69 -5.80
CA VAL A 108 -20.93 3.80 -4.75
C VAL A 108 -22.15 4.42 -4.10
N LYS A 109 -23.30 3.74 -4.21
CA LYS A 109 -24.51 4.12 -3.51
C LYS A 109 -24.73 3.18 -2.34
N VAL A 110 -24.72 3.71 -1.13
CA VAL A 110 -24.86 2.95 0.11
C VAL A 110 -25.63 3.80 1.14
N GLU A 111 -26.53 3.18 1.88
CA GLU A 111 -27.33 3.85 2.94
C GLU A 111 -28.04 5.13 2.45
N GLY A 112 -28.49 5.15 1.19
CA GLY A 112 -29.19 6.29 0.59
C GLY A 112 -28.28 7.42 0.11
N GLN A 113 -26.97 7.33 0.34
CA GLN A 113 -26.00 8.32 -0.12
C GLN A 113 -25.21 7.82 -1.31
N VAL A 114 -24.74 8.73 -2.15
CA VAL A 114 -23.91 8.44 -3.33
C VAL A 114 -22.54 9.07 -3.13
N TYR A 115 -21.52 8.25 -3.30
CA TYR A 115 -20.10 8.65 -3.25
C TYR A 115 -19.51 8.45 -4.64
N SER A 116 -18.70 9.38 -5.10
CA SER A 116 -17.98 9.23 -6.37
C SER A 116 -16.52 9.65 -6.23
N ALA A 117 -15.68 9.02 -7.05
CA ALA A 117 -14.27 9.37 -7.15
C ALA A 117 -13.78 9.08 -8.58
N VAL A 118 -12.93 9.96 -9.10
CA VAL A 118 -12.33 9.81 -10.42
C VAL A 118 -10.84 9.51 -10.25
N SER A 119 -10.34 8.55 -11.02
CA SER A 119 -8.92 8.21 -11.08
C SER A 119 -8.51 7.93 -12.52
N GLN A 120 -7.31 8.35 -12.87
CA GLN A 120 -6.71 8.01 -14.17
C GLN A 120 -5.72 6.88 -13.98
N MET A 121 -5.81 5.84 -14.80
CA MET A 121 -4.81 4.79 -14.85
C MET A 121 -3.56 5.34 -15.53
N PRO A 122 -2.37 5.25 -14.90
CA PRO A 122 -1.13 5.71 -15.52
C PRO A 122 -0.89 5.04 -16.87
N ALA A 123 -0.29 5.77 -17.79
CA ALA A 123 0.18 5.19 -19.05
C ALA A 123 1.23 4.10 -18.79
N SER A 124 1.25 3.10 -19.64
CA SER A 124 2.23 2.02 -19.54
C SER A 124 3.62 2.51 -19.94
N ILE A 125 4.60 2.33 -19.08
CA ILE A 125 6.00 2.68 -19.35
C ILE A 125 6.77 1.39 -19.69
N PRO A 126 7.42 1.31 -20.87
CA PRO A 126 8.18 0.12 -21.25
C PRO A 126 9.42 -0.05 -20.37
N ILE A 127 9.80 -1.29 -20.11
CA ILE A 127 11.10 -1.63 -19.54
C ILE A 127 12.08 -1.70 -20.71
N ASP A 128 13.12 -0.86 -20.69
CA ASP A 128 14.14 -0.83 -21.74
C ASP A 128 15.03 -2.07 -21.70
N SER A 129 15.45 -2.46 -20.49
CA SER A 129 16.25 -3.67 -20.28
C SER A 129 16.20 -4.19 -18.85
N VAL A 130 16.42 -5.49 -18.71
CA VAL A 130 16.65 -6.16 -17.42
C VAL A 130 17.93 -6.98 -17.56
N TYR A 131 18.85 -6.81 -16.61
CA TYR A 131 20.08 -7.61 -16.58
C TYR A 131 20.51 -7.90 -15.14
N VAL A 132 21.37 -8.88 -14.99
CA VAL A 132 21.91 -9.30 -13.69
C VAL A 132 23.42 -9.03 -13.70
N SER A 133 23.91 -8.44 -12.63
CA SER A 133 25.36 -8.35 -12.33
C SER A 133 25.69 -9.12 -11.07
N VAL A 134 26.98 -9.42 -10.90
CA VAL A 134 27.51 -10.03 -9.68
C VAL A 134 28.29 -8.97 -8.93
N MET A 135 27.98 -8.78 -7.65
CA MET A 135 28.67 -7.87 -6.76
C MET A 135 29.26 -8.66 -5.59
N ASP A 136 30.51 -8.41 -5.26
CA ASP A 136 31.13 -8.95 -4.05
C ASP A 136 30.75 -8.08 -2.85
N MET A 137 30.06 -8.68 -1.88
CA MET A 137 29.69 -8.02 -0.62
C MET A 137 30.31 -8.80 0.54
N MET A 138 31.34 -8.25 1.14
CA MET A 138 32.06 -8.86 2.28
C MET A 138 32.60 -10.27 2.02
N GLY A 139 33.06 -10.56 0.78
CA GLY A 139 33.58 -11.85 0.38
C GLY A 139 32.52 -12.85 -0.09
N GLU A 140 31.26 -12.46 -0.15
CA GLU A 140 30.17 -13.24 -0.72
C GLU A 140 29.71 -12.64 -2.05
N GLN A 141 29.55 -13.48 -3.08
CA GLN A 141 29.00 -13.05 -4.35
C GLN A 141 27.48 -12.93 -4.26
N GLN A 142 26.98 -11.71 -4.50
CA GLN A 142 25.55 -11.41 -4.53
C GLN A 142 25.12 -11.10 -5.97
N TYR A 143 23.99 -11.66 -6.38
CA TYR A 143 23.37 -11.34 -7.65
C TYR A 143 22.50 -10.07 -7.49
N VAL A 144 22.71 -9.11 -8.38
CA VAL A 144 21.96 -7.84 -8.40
C VAL A 144 21.20 -7.76 -9.70
N THR A 145 19.87 -7.68 -9.60
CA THR A 145 19.00 -7.48 -10.77
C THR A 145 18.85 -5.99 -11.02
N HIS A 146 19.09 -5.55 -12.25
CA HIS A 146 18.93 -4.18 -12.70
C HIS A 146 17.75 -4.07 -13.66
N ILE A 147 16.90 -3.07 -13.44
CA ILE A 147 15.81 -2.71 -14.33
C ILE A 147 16.08 -1.32 -14.85
N VAL A 148 16.07 -1.18 -16.15
CA VAL A 148 16.30 0.09 -16.84
C VAL A 148 15.03 0.49 -17.57
N PHE A 149 14.59 1.73 -17.40
CA PHE A 149 13.45 2.31 -18.05
C PHE A 149 13.66 3.81 -18.26
N THR A 150 12.96 4.36 -19.24
CA THR A 150 12.96 5.80 -19.48
C THR A 150 11.72 6.41 -18.88
N ASP A 151 11.93 7.38 -17.99
CA ASP A 151 10.85 8.10 -17.31
C ASP A 151 10.22 9.12 -18.27
N PRO A 152 8.88 9.28 -18.29
CA PRO A 152 8.22 10.31 -19.08
C PRO A 152 8.66 11.72 -18.72
N MET A 153 8.43 12.65 -19.64
CA MET A 153 8.75 14.07 -19.43
C MET A 153 7.82 14.74 -18.41
N GLU A 154 6.58 14.22 -18.30
CA GLU A 154 5.57 14.73 -17.39
C GLU A 154 5.92 14.38 -15.94
N PRO A 155 5.90 15.36 -15.02
CA PRO A 155 6.21 15.12 -13.61
C PRO A 155 5.07 14.40 -12.88
N GLY A 156 5.42 13.74 -11.76
CA GLY A 156 4.43 13.17 -10.84
C GLY A 156 4.25 11.67 -11.00
N ASN A 157 5.12 11.00 -11.76
CA ASN A 157 5.11 9.54 -11.87
C ASN A 157 5.63 8.88 -10.57
N ALA A 158 5.05 7.73 -10.23
CA ALA A 158 5.51 6.91 -9.14
C ALA A 158 5.57 5.44 -9.58
N TYR A 159 6.68 4.80 -9.28
CA TYR A 159 6.97 3.42 -9.65
C TYR A 159 6.97 2.56 -8.41
N ARG A 160 6.18 1.49 -8.43
CA ARG A 160 6.18 0.48 -7.37
C ARG A 160 6.80 -0.80 -7.91
N PHE A 161 7.85 -1.25 -7.28
CA PHE A 161 8.54 -2.51 -7.59
C PHE A 161 8.17 -3.53 -6.53
N VAL A 162 7.69 -4.69 -6.97
CA VAL A 162 7.35 -5.82 -6.11
C VAL A 162 8.19 -7.00 -6.56
N GLN A 163 8.87 -7.64 -5.63
CA GLN A 163 9.71 -8.80 -5.90
C GLN A 163 8.96 -10.09 -5.57
N TYR A 164 9.17 -11.10 -6.40
CA TYR A 164 8.72 -12.46 -6.15
C TYR A 164 9.93 -13.39 -6.18
N GLU A 165 10.04 -14.25 -5.19
CA GLU A 165 11.04 -15.31 -5.13
C GLU A 165 10.31 -16.66 -5.16
N ASN A 166 10.58 -17.50 -6.18
CA ASN A 166 9.88 -18.78 -6.37
C ASN A 166 8.35 -18.67 -6.27
N ALA A 167 7.78 -17.68 -6.95
CA ALA A 167 6.36 -17.34 -6.93
C ALA A 167 5.81 -16.82 -5.58
N THR A 168 6.64 -16.71 -4.56
CA THR A 168 6.26 -16.12 -3.28
C THR A 168 6.56 -14.62 -3.31
N LYS A 169 5.53 -13.81 -3.03
CA LYS A 169 5.67 -12.35 -2.96
C LYS A 169 6.55 -11.98 -1.77
N ASN A 170 7.54 -11.13 -2.02
CA ASN A 170 8.31 -10.51 -0.94
C ASN A 170 7.43 -9.42 -0.28
N ASP A 171 7.42 -9.38 1.05
CA ASP A 171 6.68 -8.36 1.81
C ASP A 171 7.28 -6.96 1.65
N GLN A 172 8.54 -6.88 1.23
CA GLN A 172 9.22 -5.63 0.92
C GLN A 172 8.88 -5.17 -0.50
N PHE A 173 8.55 -3.92 -0.63
CA PHE A 173 8.37 -3.25 -1.92
C PHE A 173 9.16 -1.95 -1.93
N MET A 174 9.61 -1.55 -3.12
CA MET A 174 10.26 -0.26 -3.31
C MET A 174 9.32 0.68 -4.05
N VAL A 175 9.23 1.93 -3.60
CA VAL A 175 8.54 3.01 -4.32
C VAL A 175 9.56 4.05 -4.71
N LEU A 176 9.65 4.30 -6.02
CA LEU A 176 10.44 5.40 -6.58
C LEU A 176 9.47 6.49 -7.03
N LYS A 177 9.68 7.71 -6.55
CA LYS A 177 8.96 8.90 -7.02
C LYS A 177 9.84 9.66 -8.00
N ASP A 178 9.22 10.11 -9.06
CA ASP A 178 9.80 10.95 -10.06
C ASP A 178 9.90 12.41 -9.58
N ASN A 179 10.97 12.73 -8.87
CA ASN A 179 11.22 14.11 -8.46
C ASN A 179 12.34 14.78 -9.25
N LEU A 180 13.22 14.01 -9.90
CA LEU A 180 14.46 14.53 -10.53
C LEU A 180 14.83 13.80 -11.83
N SER A 181 13.99 12.89 -12.31
CA SER A 181 14.34 11.96 -13.40
C SER A 181 13.50 12.10 -14.65
N ASN A 182 12.63 13.13 -14.73
CA ASN A 182 11.74 13.37 -15.87
C ASN A 182 12.48 13.35 -17.21
N GLY A 183 12.03 12.54 -18.14
CA GLY A 183 12.63 12.34 -19.44
C GLY A 183 13.99 11.65 -19.44
N ARG A 184 14.43 11.11 -18.31
CA ARG A 184 15.74 10.47 -18.17
C ARG A 184 15.64 8.95 -18.06
N LYS A 185 16.72 8.32 -18.46
CA LYS A 185 16.91 6.88 -18.26
C LYS A 185 17.26 6.60 -16.81
N ASN A 186 16.47 5.75 -16.16
CA ASN A 186 16.64 5.33 -14.78
C ASN A 186 17.09 3.87 -14.71
N SER A 187 17.90 3.54 -13.71
CA SER A 187 18.24 2.18 -13.37
C SER A 187 17.94 1.91 -11.91
N VAL A 188 17.12 0.91 -11.63
CA VAL A 188 16.79 0.47 -10.28
C VAL A 188 17.40 -0.90 -10.06
N SER A 189 18.04 -1.09 -8.90
CA SER A 189 18.78 -2.31 -8.59
C SER A 189 18.21 -3.00 -7.35
N PHE A 190 18.11 -4.33 -7.43
CA PHE A 190 17.61 -5.19 -6.37
C PHE A 190 18.63 -6.25 -6.02
N LEU A 191 18.93 -6.40 -4.74
CA LEU A 191 19.71 -7.51 -4.20
C LEU A 191 18.83 -8.78 -4.14
N LYS A 192 19.38 -9.92 -4.56
CA LYS A 192 18.76 -11.25 -4.76
C LYS A 192 17.86 -11.38 -5.98
N GLY A 193 18.12 -12.43 -6.75
CA GLY A 193 17.41 -12.77 -7.97
C GLY A 193 15.93 -13.05 -7.72
N SER A 194 15.09 -12.23 -8.29
CA SER A 194 13.64 -12.33 -8.20
C SER A 194 13.01 -12.04 -9.55
N CYS A 195 11.95 -12.75 -9.84
CA CYS A 195 11.13 -12.49 -11.02
C CYS A 195 10.22 -11.28 -10.72
N LEU A 196 10.23 -10.30 -11.59
CA LEU A 196 9.38 -9.12 -11.49
C LEU A 196 8.12 -9.33 -12.33
N SER A 197 6.98 -9.16 -11.72
CA SER A 197 5.74 -9.00 -12.44
C SER A 197 5.44 -7.51 -12.63
N ARG A 198 4.94 -7.14 -13.80
CA ARG A 198 4.50 -5.79 -14.14
C ARG A 198 2.98 -5.74 -14.01
N SER A 199 2.47 -4.83 -13.22
CA SER A 199 1.05 -4.45 -13.26
C SER A 199 0.92 -2.93 -13.23
N SER A 200 0.07 -2.38 -14.08
CA SER A 200 -0.42 -1.00 -13.95
C SER A 200 -1.69 -1.05 -13.11
N SER A 201 -1.78 -0.24 -12.07
CA SER A 201 -2.98 -0.18 -11.23
C SER A 201 -3.42 1.27 -11.01
N SER A 202 -4.72 1.51 -11.07
CA SER A 202 -5.34 2.74 -10.58
C SER A 202 -6.01 2.44 -9.23
N SER A 203 -5.80 3.30 -8.25
CA SER A 203 -6.46 3.19 -6.96
C SER A 203 -7.39 4.37 -6.74
N PHE A 204 -8.61 4.07 -6.26
CA PHE A 204 -9.60 5.06 -5.86
C PHE A 204 -9.59 5.15 -4.35
N ARG A 205 -9.32 6.33 -3.82
CA ARG A 205 -9.47 6.62 -2.40
C ARG A 205 -10.36 7.83 -2.26
N SER A 206 -11.56 7.65 -1.68
CA SER A 206 -12.41 8.76 -1.34
C SER A 206 -11.98 9.32 0.03
N SER A 207 -11.67 10.62 0.10
CA SER A 207 -11.64 11.33 1.36
C SER A 207 -13.01 11.97 1.57
N PRO A 208 -13.60 11.92 2.76
CA PRO A 208 -14.80 12.68 3.06
C PRO A 208 -14.45 14.18 2.98
N GLN A 209 -15.28 14.94 2.28
CA GLN A 209 -15.30 16.41 2.40
C GLN A 209 -15.84 16.82 3.76
#